data_1a555e8988448af8eb09f8017860de7c
#
_entry.id   1a555e8988448af8eb09f8017860de7c
#
_cell.length_a   1.000
_cell.length_b   1.000
_cell.length_c   1.000
_cell.angle_alpha   90.00
_cell.angle_beta   90.00
_cell.angle_gamma   90.00
#
_symmetry.space_group_name_H-M   'P 1'
#
loop_
_entity.id
_entity.type
_entity.pdbx_description
1 polymer ?
#
loop_
_entity_poly.entity_id
_entity_poly.type
_entity_poly.pdbx_seq_one_letter_code
_entity_poly.pdbx_strand_id
1 'polypeptide(L)'
;MSLIARDATIHPSAIVDDGATIGAGSRVWHFVHVCGAAVVGERCSLGQNVFVGNRVVIGDNVKIQNNVSVYDNVTLEDDVFCGPSGDCGRW
;
A
#
# COMPACT_ATOMS: atom_id res chain seq x y z
N MET A 1 -11.54 -10.54 7.73
CA MET A 1 -11.32 -9.33 8.55
C MET A 1 -9.97 -8.74 8.23
N SER A 2 -9.90 -7.43 8.06
CA SER A 2 -8.62 -6.75 7.80
C SER A 2 -7.88 -6.52 9.11
N LEU A 3 -6.53 -6.51 9.04
CA LEU A 3 -5.67 -6.18 10.17
C LEU A 3 -5.07 -4.80 9.91
N ILE A 4 -5.78 -3.78 10.31
CA ILE A 4 -5.36 -2.39 10.12
C ILE A 4 -4.87 -1.86 11.46
N ALA A 5 -3.61 -1.39 11.49
CA ALA A 5 -3.03 -0.84 12.69
C ALA A 5 -3.83 0.39 13.17
N ARG A 6 -3.87 0.58 14.47
CA ARG A 6 -4.71 1.62 15.08
C ARG A 6 -4.35 3.02 14.61
N ASP A 7 -3.09 3.28 14.37
CA ASP A 7 -2.60 4.61 13.96
C ASP A 7 -2.40 4.73 12.45
N ALA A 8 -2.81 3.73 11.68
CA ALA A 8 -2.84 3.86 10.23
C ALA A 8 -4.00 4.79 9.83
N THR A 9 -3.76 5.58 8.80
CA THR A 9 -4.76 6.51 8.28
C THR A 9 -5.31 5.98 6.98
N ILE A 10 -6.61 5.67 6.94
CA ILE A 10 -7.28 5.16 5.75
C ILE A 10 -8.34 6.19 5.35
N HIS A 11 -8.19 6.78 4.16
CA HIS A 11 -9.20 7.73 3.69
C HIS A 11 -10.53 6.99 3.46
N PRO A 12 -11.67 7.62 3.79
CA PRO A 12 -12.97 6.95 3.65
C PRO A 12 -13.29 6.45 2.24
N SER A 13 -12.70 7.04 1.19
CA SER A 13 -12.90 6.59 -0.18
C SER A 13 -12.05 5.38 -0.55
N ALA A 14 -11.06 5.01 0.27
CA ALA A 14 -10.21 3.86 0.00
C ALA A 14 -10.95 2.58 0.34
N ILE A 15 -10.63 1.52 -0.41
CA ILE A 15 -11.19 0.20 -0.19
C ILE A 15 -10.07 -0.73 0.23
N VAL A 16 -10.17 -1.24 1.45
CA VAL A 16 -9.24 -2.25 1.96
C VAL A 16 -10.05 -3.53 2.15
N ASP A 17 -9.81 -4.51 1.29
CA ASP A 17 -10.57 -5.75 1.32
C ASP A 17 -10.26 -6.55 2.57
N ASP A 18 -11.22 -7.38 2.98
CA ASP A 18 -11.03 -8.26 4.13
C ASP A 18 -9.79 -9.12 3.97
N GLY A 19 -9.02 -9.25 5.03
CA GLY A 19 -7.81 -10.04 5.05
C GLY A 19 -6.53 -9.24 4.84
N ALA A 20 -6.63 -8.02 4.31
CA ALA A 20 -5.45 -7.18 4.09
C ALA A 20 -4.84 -6.74 5.42
N THR A 21 -3.54 -6.53 5.42
CA THR A 21 -2.80 -6.05 6.59
C THR A 21 -2.20 -4.67 6.26
N ILE A 22 -2.45 -3.70 7.12
CA ILE A 22 -1.87 -2.35 7.01
C ILE A 22 -1.11 -2.05 8.30
N GLY A 23 0.17 -1.82 8.19
CA GLY A 23 1.04 -1.59 9.34
C GLY A 23 0.91 -0.22 9.98
N ALA A 24 1.54 -0.06 11.13
CA ALA A 24 1.47 1.15 11.94
C ALA A 24 2.01 2.37 11.19
N GLY A 25 1.35 3.51 11.34
CA GLY A 25 1.77 4.77 10.75
C GLY A 25 1.62 4.87 9.25
N SER A 26 1.07 3.86 8.61
CA SER A 26 0.86 3.90 7.15
C SER A 26 -0.32 4.78 6.79
N ARG A 27 -0.26 5.39 5.61
CA ARG A 27 -1.29 6.29 5.10
C ARG A 27 -1.80 5.79 3.77
N VAL A 28 -3.11 5.61 3.70
CA VAL A 28 -3.80 5.16 2.49
C VAL A 28 -4.73 6.29 2.05
N TRP A 29 -4.42 6.88 0.92
CA TRP A 29 -5.08 8.10 0.46
C TRP A 29 -6.34 7.79 -0.35
N HIS A 30 -6.80 8.78 -1.13
CA HIS A 30 -8.09 8.70 -1.85
C HIS A 30 -8.10 7.60 -2.90
N PHE A 31 -9.20 6.87 -2.97
CA PHE A 31 -9.48 5.91 -4.03
C PHE A 31 -8.43 4.81 -4.19
N VAL A 32 -7.75 4.47 -3.10
CA VAL A 32 -6.81 3.35 -3.08
C VAL A 32 -7.61 2.06 -2.93
N HIS A 33 -7.19 1.01 -3.61
CA HIS A 33 -7.75 -0.32 -3.42
C HIS A 33 -6.64 -1.29 -3.01
N VAL A 34 -6.77 -1.87 -1.83
CA VAL A 34 -5.85 -2.88 -1.32
C VAL A 34 -6.58 -4.21 -1.27
N CYS A 35 -6.10 -5.18 -2.03
CA CYS A 35 -6.71 -6.51 -2.09
C CYS A 35 -6.47 -7.31 -0.81
N GLY A 36 -7.34 -8.30 -0.57
CA GLY A 36 -7.40 -8.97 0.73
C GLY A 36 -6.18 -9.80 1.12
N ALA A 37 -5.40 -10.27 0.16
CA ALA A 37 -4.19 -11.03 0.48
C ALA A 37 -2.92 -10.18 0.47
N ALA A 38 -3.05 -8.85 0.51
CA ALA A 38 -1.91 -7.95 0.52
C ALA A 38 -1.45 -7.66 1.94
N VAL A 39 -0.15 -7.41 2.09
CA VAL A 39 0.46 -6.99 3.35
C VAL A 39 1.22 -5.69 3.11
N VAL A 40 0.82 -4.65 3.81
CA VAL A 40 1.49 -3.34 3.76
C VAL A 40 2.19 -3.14 5.10
N GLY A 41 3.48 -2.86 5.06
CA GLY A 41 4.28 -2.67 6.27
C GLY A 41 4.00 -1.36 6.98
N GLU A 42 4.92 -0.94 7.83
CA GLU A 42 4.78 0.26 8.64
C GLU A 42 5.27 1.49 7.90
N ARG A 43 4.69 2.64 8.23
CA ARG A 43 5.12 3.95 7.74
C ARG A 43 5.14 4.07 6.21
N CYS A 44 4.24 3.33 5.57
CA CYS A 44 4.08 3.41 4.13
C CYS A 44 3.14 4.55 3.74
N SER A 45 3.28 5.04 2.53
CA SER A 45 2.37 6.04 1.98
C SER A 45 1.89 5.56 0.61
N LEU A 46 0.60 5.27 0.51
CA LEU A 46 -0.03 4.87 -0.74
C LEU A 46 -0.80 6.07 -1.29
N GLY A 47 -0.31 6.64 -2.37
CA GLY A 47 -0.90 7.84 -2.95
C GLY A 47 -2.27 7.59 -3.56
N GLN A 48 -2.85 8.65 -4.10
CA GLN A 48 -4.20 8.60 -4.64
C GLN A 48 -4.30 7.61 -5.79
N ASN A 49 -5.39 6.84 -5.80
CA ASN A 49 -5.70 5.91 -6.89
C ASN A 49 -4.63 4.82 -7.10
N VAL A 50 -3.99 4.39 -6.02
CA VAL A 50 -3.02 3.29 -6.05
C VAL A 50 -3.79 1.97 -5.94
N PHE A 51 -3.38 0.98 -6.73
CA PHE A 51 -3.91 -0.37 -6.63
C PHE A 51 -2.85 -1.31 -6.08
N VAL A 52 -3.21 -2.09 -5.07
CA VAL A 52 -2.32 -3.10 -4.47
C VAL A 52 -2.98 -4.46 -4.63
N GLY A 53 -2.38 -5.31 -5.43
CA GLY A 53 -2.93 -6.63 -5.77
C GLY A 53 -2.82 -7.66 -4.67
N ASN A 54 -3.33 -8.84 -4.94
CA ASN A 54 -3.28 -9.95 -3.98
C ASN A 54 -1.86 -10.50 -3.88
N ARG A 55 -1.51 -10.96 -2.69
CA ARG A 55 -0.20 -11.53 -2.38
C ARG A 55 0.95 -10.57 -2.67
N VAL A 56 0.64 -9.27 -2.64
CA VAL A 56 1.65 -8.22 -2.66
C VAL A 56 2.16 -8.06 -1.24
N VAL A 57 3.47 -7.97 -1.09
CA VAL A 57 4.10 -7.68 0.20
C VAL A 57 4.87 -6.38 0.05
N ILE A 58 4.48 -5.39 0.83
CA ILE A 58 5.13 -4.09 0.84
C ILE A 58 5.83 -3.95 2.18
N GLY A 59 7.13 -3.73 2.13
CA GLY A 59 7.95 -3.55 3.34
C GLY A 59 7.64 -2.25 4.07
N ASP A 60 8.55 -1.83 4.92
CA ASP A 60 8.37 -0.61 5.72
C ASP A 60 8.88 0.61 4.99
N ASN A 61 8.28 1.77 5.29
CA ASN A 61 8.74 3.06 4.77
C ASN A 61 8.74 3.12 3.23
N VAL A 62 7.76 2.46 2.61
CA VAL A 62 7.60 2.47 1.15
C VAL A 62 6.67 3.60 0.76
N LYS A 63 7.02 4.32 -0.29
CA LYS A 63 6.18 5.40 -0.82
C LYS A 63 5.80 5.11 -2.26
N ILE A 64 4.51 5.09 -2.51
CA ILE A 64 3.95 4.81 -3.83
C ILE A 64 3.18 6.05 -4.27
N GLN A 65 3.60 6.63 -5.37
CA GLN A 65 2.98 7.85 -5.91
C GLN A 65 1.61 7.57 -6.51
N ASN A 66 0.91 8.64 -6.86
CA ASN A 66 -0.45 8.53 -7.38
C ASN A 66 -0.52 7.70 -8.66
N ASN A 67 -1.61 6.97 -8.82
CA ASN A 67 -1.95 6.22 -10.03
C ASN A 67 -0.99 5.06 -10.35
N VAL A 68 -0.29 4.54 -9.36
CA VAL A 68 0.58 3.38 -9.53
C VAL A 68 -0.20 2.12 -9.20
N SER A 69 -0.05 1.08 -10.02
CA SER A 69 -0.62 -0.24 -9.75
C SER A 69 0.50 -1.21 -9.40
N VAL A 70 0.37 -1.86 -8.26
CA VAL A 70 1.27 -2.94 -7.85
C VAL A 70 0.51 -4.24 -8.04
N TYR A 71 0.88 -4.98 -9.09
CA TYR A 71 0.14 -6.17 -9.48
C TYR A 71 0.41 -7.36 -8.56
N ASP A 72 -0.40 -8.40 -8.70
CA ASP A 72 -0.35 -9.57 -7.84
C ASP A 72 1.06 -10.15 -7.73
N ASN A 73 1.39 -10.66 -6.56
CA ASN A 73 2.62 -11.39 -6.27
C ASN A 73 3.90 -10.55 -6.30
N VAL A 74 3.78 -9.22 -6.32
CA VAL A 74 4.95 -8.33 -6.27
C VAL A 74 5.36 -8.13 -4.83
N THR A 75 6.67 -8.14 -4.57
CA THR A 75 7.24 -7.77 -3.27
C THR A 75 8.06 -6.50 -3.42
N LEU A 76 7.73 -5.49 -2.63
CA LEU A 76 8.51 -4.26 -2.52
C LEU A 76 9.23 -4.27 -1.18
N GLU A 77 10.55 -4.20 -1.21
CA GLU A 77 11.35 -4.19 0.01
C GLU A 77 11.25 -2.85 0.72
N ASP A 78 11.83 -2.77 1.91
CA ASP A 78 11.83 -1.53 2.69
C ASP A 78 12.46 -0.39 1.90
N ASP A 79 11.99 0.82 2.15
CA ASP A 79 12.54 2.06 1.59
C ASP A 79 12.44 2.16 0.07
N VAL A 80 11.52 1.43 -0.55
CA VAL A 80 11.27 1.53 -1.98
C VAL A 80 10.39 2.73 -2.27
N PHE A 81 10.70 3.45 -3.34
CA PHE A 81 9.89 4.54 -3.85
C PHE A 81 9.40 4.18 -5.25
N CYS A 82 8.09 4.22 -5.45
CA CYS A 82 7.49 4.01 -6.76
C CYS A 82 6.99 5.33 -7.30
N GLY A 83 7.57 5.79 -8.40
CA GLY A 83 7.21 7.05 -9.03
C GLY A 83 5.92 6.96 -9.83
N PRO A 84 5.41 8.12 -10.30
CA PRO A 84 4.12 8.16 -10.96
C PRO A 84 4.06 7.41 -12.30
N SER A 85 5.19 7.09 -12.88
CA SER A 85 5.25 6.26 -14.10
C SER A 85 5.32 4.77 -13.79
N GLY A 86 5.26 4.38 -12.52
CA GLY A 86 5.35 2.99 -12.12
C GLY A 86 6.78 2.50 -11.88
N ASP A 87 7.77 3.35 -12.08
CA ASP A 87 9.17 3.00 -11.83
C ASP A 87 9.41 2.94 -10.33
N CYS A 88 9.87 1.80 -9.84
CA CYS A 88 10.17 1.60 -8.43
C CYS A 88 11.66 1.39 -8.22
N GLY A 89 12.18 1.99 -7.17
CA GLY A 89 13.57 1.85 -6.78
C GLY A 89 13.75 2.29 -5.35
N ARG A 90 14.90 2.03 -4.78
CA ARG A 90 15.18 2.45 -3.42
C ARG A 90 15.57 3.92 -3.38
N TRP A 91 15.28 4.52 -2.22
CA TRP A 91 15.59 5.91 -1.98
C TRP A 91 16.37 6.10 -0.67
#